data_205b58076645d5d30104f7e166f68ed8
#
_entry.id   205b58076645d5d30104f7e166f68ed8
#
_cell.length_a   1.000
_cell.length_b   1.000
_cell.length_c   1.000
_cell.angle_alpha   90.00
_cell.angle_beta   90.00
_cell.angle_gamma   90.00
#
_symmetry.space_group_name_H-M   'P 1'
#
loop_
_entity.id
_entity.type
_entity.pdbx_description
1 polymer ?
#
loop_
_entity_poly.entity_id
_entity_poly.type
_entity_poly.pdbx_seq_one_letter_code
_entity_poly.pdbx_strand_id
1 'polypeptide(L)'
;MSSSETRRSLGRFPTTRLRRNRQYEWLRNMVTETTLSPNDLIWPLFVHDKAEREAIAAMPDVDRLPIEGVVKAAADAKSLGIPAIALFPVIAPQYKTVDGQHALDPDNLICRTIQAVRAETGNDVGIICDVALDPYTTHGHDGLLQEGRIVNDETVAVLQQQALILAQAGCHLVAPSDMMDGRVQAIRTVLDKNQHEEVGVLSYAAKYASAFYGPFRDALGSHAALGTAKSLGVADKKTYQMDPANTDEALREVAFDLDEGADLVMVKPAMTCLDIIYRVKQTFGVPTFAYQVSGEYAMIQAAAANGWLGGDQAAHEAVLAIKRSGADAILTYFAPKIAREC
;
A
#
# COMPACT_ATOMS: atom_id res chain seq x y z
N MET A 1 -9.20 -37.89 11.80
CA MET A 1 -10.07 -38.61 10.87
C MET A 1 -9.57 -38.31 9.46
N SER A 2 -9.02 -39.33 8.78
CA SER A 2 -8.42 -39.17 7.44
C SER A 2 -9.53 -39.02 6.40
N SER A 3 -9.76 -37.83 5.88
CA SER A 3 -10.56 -37.63 4.68
C SER A 3 -9.69 -37.96 3.48
N SER A 4 -9.80 -39.20 2.98
CA SER A 4 -9.34 -39.51 1.63
C SER A 4 -10.20 -38.72 0.64
N GLU A 5 -9.76 -37.50 0.28
CA GLU A 5 -10.33 -36.82 -0.88
C GLU A 5 -10.06 -37.72 -2.10
N THR A 6 -11.10 -38.36 -2.55
CA THR A 6 -11.13 -39.12 -3.80
C THR A 6 -10.76 -38.14 -4.89
N ARG A 7 -9.51 -38.17 -5.41
CA ARG A 7 -9.10 -37.39 -6.60
C ARG A 7 -10.07 -37.71 -7.72
N ARG A 8 -11.04 -36.82 -7.97
CA ARG A 8 -11.93 -36.92 -9.14
C ARG A 8 -11.04 -36.93 -10.38
N SER A 9 -11.12 -37.99 -11.18
CA SER A 9 -10.44 -38.04 -12.47
C SER A 9 -11.07 -36.95 -13.35
N LEU A 10 -10.30 -35.88 -13.61
CA LEU A 10 -10.71 -34.76 -14.48
C LEU A 10 -10.54 -35.09 -15.96
N GLY A 11 -10.33 -36.36 -16.30
CA GLY A 11 -10.16 -36.87 -17.67
C GLY A 11 -8.72 -37.36 -17.94
N ARG A 12 -8.53 -37.97 -19.11
CA ARG A 12 -7.21 -38.50 -19.54
C ARG A 12 -7.00 -38.29 -21.04
N PHE A 13 -5.72 -38.17 -21.42
CA PHE A 13 -5.32 -38.23 -22.84
C PHE A 13 -5.63 -39.61 -23.42
N PRO A 14 -6.07 -39.72 -24.69
CA PRO A 14 -6.19 -38.65 -25.70
C PRO A 14 -7.57 -37.95 -25.74
N THR A 15 -8.56 -38.39 -24.93
CA THR A 15 -9.91 -37.82 -24.93
C THR A 15 -9.94 -36.40 -24.32
N THR A 16 -9.20 -36.18 -23.25
CA THR A 16 -9.04 -34.86 -22.62
C THR A 16 -7.81 -34.15 -23.19
N ARG A 17 -8.03 -32.97 -23.75
CA ARG A 17 -6.98 -32.12 -24.36
C ARG A 17 -7.22 -30.68 -23.95
N LEU A 18 -6.53 -30.20 -22.93
CA LEU A 18 -6.68 -28.83 -22.38
C LEU A 18 -6.34 -27.73 -23.39
N ARG A 19 -5.47 -28.04 -24.40
CA ARG A 19 -5.15 -27.12 -25.48
C ARG A 19 -6.35 -26.69 -26.31
N ARG A 20 -7.44 -27.41 -26.30
CA ARG A 20 -8.66 -27.05 -27.02
C ARG A 20 -9.17 -25.67 -26.57
N ASN A 21 -9.15 -25.37 -25.30
CA ASN A 21 -9.58 -24.08 -24.74
C ASN A 21 -8.65 -22.91 -25.07
N ARG A 22 -7.47 -23.20 -25.65
CA ARG A 22 -6.46 -22.17 -25.98
C ARG A 22 -6.41 -21.85 -27.49
N GLN A 23 -7.14 -22.58 -28.34
CA GLN A 23 -7.04 -22.50 -29.78
C GLN A 23 -7.49 -21.15 -30.33
N TYR A 24 -8.58 -20.63 -29.85
CA TYR A 24 -9.24 -19.43 -30.34
C TYR A 24 -9.28 -18.35 -29.28
N GLU A 25 -9.14 -17.10 -29.71
CA GLU A 25 -9.17 -15.94 -28.81
C GLU A 25 -10.50 -15.84 -28.07
N TRP A 26 -11.62 -15.90 -28.78
CA TRP A 26 -12.95 -15.88 -28.19
C TRP A 26 -13.14 -16.96 -27.11
N LEU A 27 -12.55 -18.15 -27.31
CA LEU A 27 -12.66 -19.24 -26.35
C LEU A 27 -11.76 -18.97 -25.13
N ARG A 28 -10.53 -18.45 -25.33
CA ARG A 28 -9.68 -18.02 -24.22
C ARG A 28 -10.36 -16.97 -23.37
N ASN A 29 -11.00 -15.98 -23.99
CA ASN A 29 -11.75 -14.92 -23.30
C ASN A 29 -12.93 -15.48 -22.49
N MET A 30 -13.66 -16.46 -23.04
CA MET A 30 -14.78 -17.09 -22.33
C MET A 30 -14.39 -17.92 -21.12
N VAL A 31 -13.18 -18.50 -21.09
CA VAL A 31 -12.69 -19.33 -19.98
C VAL A 31 -11.74 -18.58 -19.04
N THR A 32 -11.58 -17.28 -19.24
CA THR A 32 -10.79 -16.42 -18.35
C THR A 32 -11.47 -16.34 -16.99
N GLU A 33 -10.73 -16.68 -15.93
CA GLU A 33 -11.24 -16.75 -14.56
C GLU A 33 -11.04 -15.43 -13.79
N THR A 34 -10.04 -14.63 -14.18
CA THR A 34 -9.66 -13.38 -13.49
C THR A 34 -9.52 -12.26 -14.51
N THR A 35 -10.17 -11.15 -14.23
CA THR A 35 -10.08 -9.92 -15.03
C THR A 35 -9.65 -8.76 -14.15
N LEU A 36 -9.02 -7.75 -14.76
CA LEU A 36 -8.77 -6.46 -14.12
C LEU A 36 -9.81 -5.46 -14.59
N SER A 37 -10.21 -4.59 -13.68
CA SER A 37 -11.03 -3.42 -13.95
C SER A 37 -10.46 -2.21 -13.21
N PRO A 38 -10.83 -0.97 -13.57
CA PRO A 38 -10.42 0.20 -12.80
C PRO A 38 -10.80 0.12 -11.31
N ASN A 39 -11.89 -0.58 -10.97
CA ASN A 39 -12.33 -0.78 -9.58
C ASN A 39 -11.36 -1.60 -8.72
N ASP A 40 -10.43 -2.31 -9.34
CA ASP A 40 -9.41 -3.09 -8.64
C ASP A 40 -8.16 -2.27 -8.28
N LEU A 41 -8.10 -0.99 -8.71
CA LEU A 41 -6.88 -0.19 -8.67
C LEU A 41 -6.98 0.93 -7.64
N ILE A 42 -5.87 1.19 -6.95
CA ILE A 42 -5.67 2.35 -6.08
C ILE A 42 -4.39 3.04 -6.56
N TRP A 43 -4.47 4.36 -6.77
CA TRP A 43 -3.34 5.13 -7.27
C TRP A 43 -2.55 5.80 -6.16
N PRO A 44 -1.30 5.34 -5.84
CA PRO A 44 -0.43 5.99 -4.86
C PRO A 44 0.17 7.27 -5.42
N LEU A 45 0.11 8.36 -4.64
CA LEU A 45 0.59 9.69 -5.01
C LEU A 45 1.53 10.25 -3.94
N PHE A 46 2.64 10.86 -4.39
CA PHE A 46 3.55 11.61 -3.53
C PHE A 46 3.22 13.09 -3.59
N VAL A 47 3.04 13.73 -2.42
CA VAL A 47 2.76 15.17 -2.32
C VAL A 47 3.89 15.90 -1.62
N HIS A 48 4.22 17.12 -2.09
CA HIS A 48 5.22 18.01 -1.49
C HIS A 48 4.76 19.48 -1.50
N ASP A 49 5.44 20.32 -0.73
CA ASP A 49 5.13 21.75 -0.57
C ASP A 49 5.76 22.66 -1.64
N LYS A 50 6.40 22.12 -2.68
CA LYS A 50 6.95 22.91 -3.78
C LYS A 50 5.87 23.23 -4.81
N ALA A 51 6.05 24.32 -5.56
CA ALA A 51 5.09 24.76 -6.58
C ALA A 51 5.08 23.88 -7.83
N GLU A 52 6.21 23.26 -8.18
CA GLU A 52 6.34 22.49 -9.41
C GLU A 52 6.49 21.00 -9.11
N ARG A 53 6.02 20.14 -10.03
CA ARG A 53 6.23 18.70 -9.94
C ARG A 53 7.72 18.35 -10.04
N GLU A 54 8.14 17.32 -9.34
CA GLU A 54 9.52 16.86 -9.31
C GLU A 54 9.58 15.36 -9.64
N ALA A 55 10.29 15.01 -10.70
CA ALA A 55 10.48 13.62 -11.11
C ALA A 55 11.23 12.80 -10.06
N ILE A 56 10.83 11.55 -9.86
CA ILE A 56 11.52 10.60 -9.00
C ILE A 56 12.43 9.73 -9.88
N ALA A 57 13.74 9.97 -9.82
CA ALA A 57 14.70 9.32 -10.70
C ALA A 57 14.63 7.77 -10.69
N ALA A 58 14.34 7.17 -9.54
CA ALA A 58 14.22 5.73 -9.37
C ALA A 58 12.84 5.16 -9.77
N MET A 59 11.89 6.03 -10.17
CA MET A 59 10.53 5.65 -10.53
C MET A 59 10.09 6.41 -11.79
N PRO A 60 10.49 5.99 -13.00
CA PRO A 60 10.08 6.63 -14.24
C PRO A 60 8.55 6.85 -14.30
N ASP A 61 8.11 8.00 -14.80
CA ASP A 61 6.71 8.42 -14.92
C ASP A 61 5.96 8.62 -13.58
N VAL A 62 6.66 8.58 -12.45
CA VAL A 62 6.12 8.91 -11.12
C VAL A 62 6.80 10.16 -10.59
N ASP A 63 5.98 11.18 -10.24
CA ASP A 63 6.46 12.46 -9.74
C ASP A 63 6.03 12.70 -8.29
N ARG A 64 6.78 13.55 -7.60
CA ARG A 64 6.29 14.28 -6.43
C ARG A 64 5.46 15.45 -6.95
N LEU A 65 4.25 15.58 -6.46
CA LEU A 65 3.28 16.56 -6.96
C LEU A 65 3.04 17.68 -5.94
N PRO A 66 2.85 18.93 -6.38
CA PRO A 66 2.23 19.95 -5.53
C PRO A 66 0.78 19.56 -5.19
N ILE A 67 0.17 20.22 -4.21
CA ILE A 67 -1.23 19.97 -3.82
C ILE A 67 -2.17 20.03 -5.02
N GLU A 68 -2.05 21.06 -5.86
CA GLU A 68 -2.87 21.23 -7.08
C GLU A 68 -2.66 20.07 -8.08
N GLY A 69 -1.44 19.54 -8.13
CA GLY A 69 -1.11 18.37 -8.94
C GLY A 69 -1.80 17.10 -8.43
N VAL A 70 -1.89 16.93 -7.10
CA VAL A 70 -2.64 15.83 -6.47
C VAL A 70 -4.14 15.97 -6.69
N VAL A 71 -4.68 17.19 -6.57
CA VAL A 71 -6.10 17.48 -6.87
C VAL A 71 -6.44 17.10 -8.32
N LYS A 72 -5.57 17.49 -9.27
CA LYS A 72 -5.74 17.10 -10.67
C LYS A 72 -5.65 15.57 -10.84
N ALA A 73 -4.68 14.90 -10.21
CA ALA A 73 -4.56 13.45 -10.28
C ALA A 73 -5.81 12.73 -9.70
N ALA A 74 -6.42 13.29 -8.66
CA ALA A 74 -7.68 12.77 -8.11
C ALA A 74 -8.85 12.92 -9.10
N ALA A 75 -8.95 14.06 -9.79
CA ALA A 75 -9.92 14.26 -10.86
C ALA A 75 -9.68 13.30 -12.06
N ASP A 76 -8.41 13.09 -12.42
CA ASP A 76 -8.02 12.11 -13.44
C ASP A 76 -8.39 10.68 -13.01
N ALA A 77 -8.16 10.31 -11.74
CA ALA A 77 -8.56 9.01 -11.18
C ALA A 77 -10.06 8.78 -11.33
N LYS A 78 -10.88 9.77 -10.96
CA LYS A 78 -12.33 9.74 -11.15
C LYS A 78 -12.70 9.49 -12.63
N SER A 79 -12.08 10.22 -13.55
CA SER A 79 -12.36 10.09 -15.00
C SER A 79 -11.98 8.73 -15.57
N LEU A 80 -10.96 8.07 -14.99
CA LEU A 80 -10.49 6.73 -15.35
C LEU A 80 -11.26 5.62 -14.63
N GLY A 81 -12.18 5.94 -13.74
CA GLY A 81 -12.92 4.97 -12.94
C GLY A 81 -12.09 4.33 -11.82
N ILE A 82 -10.92 4.89 -11.47
CA ILE A 82 -10.11 4.47 -10.34
C ILE A 82 -10.80 4.95 -9.05
N PRO A 83 -11.21 4.05 -8.14
CA PRO A 83 -12.06 4.42 -7.02
C PRO A 83 -11.35 5.16 -5.88
N ALA A 84 -10.02 5.04 -5.76
CA ALA A 84 -9.29 5.64 -4.65
C ALA A 84 -7.86 6.03 -5.00
N ILE A 85 -7.35 7.02 -4.28
CA ILE A 85 -5.94 7.41 -4.25
C ILE A 85 -5.37 7.16 -2.85
N ALA A 86 -4.06 6.88 -2.79
CA ALA A 86 -3.32 6.77 -1.53
C ALA A 86 -2.26 7.87 -1.45
N LEU A 87 -2.25 8.65 -0.36
CA LEU A 87 -1.42 9.84 -0.21
C LEU A 87 -0.18 9.59 0.65
N PHE A 88 0.98 9.99 0.14
CA PHE A 88 2.27 9.89 0.82
C PHE A 88 2.99 11.24 0.84
N PRO A 89 3.26 11.84 2.03
CA PRO A 89 3.87 13.16 2.13
C PRO A 89 5.38 13.12 1.96
N VAL A 90 5.92 14.08 1.23
CA VAL A 90 7.35 14.38 1.16
C VAL A 90 7.61 15.61 2.03
N ILE A 91 7.93 15.38 3.29
CA ILE A 91 8.09 16.42 4.30
C ILE A 91 9.45 17.10 4.16
N ALA A 92 9.45 18.43 4.09
CA ALA A 92 10.68 19.21 4.01
C ALA A 92 11.52 19.06 5.30
N PRO A 93 12.88 19.04 5.19
CA PRO A 93 13.75 18.72 6.32
C PRO A 93 13.53 19.58 7.58
N GLN A 94 13.16 20.84 7.43
CA GLN A 94 12.91 21.76 8.55
C GLN A 94 11.71 21.38 9.41
N TYR A 95 10.79 20.56 8.92
CA TYR A 95 9.63 20.06 9.64
C TYR A 95 9.82 18.66 10.22
N LYS A 96 10.98 18.03 9.97
CA LYS A 96 11.31 16.73 10.57
C LYS A 96 11.92 16.91 11.94
N THR A 97 11.42 16.14 12.91
CA THR A 97 11.92 16.13 14.28
C THR A 97 12.26 14.70 14.70
N VAL A 98 12.91 14.51 15.85
CA VAL A 98 13.23 13.16 16.36
C VAL A 98 11.96 12.37 16.70
N ASP A 99 10.93 13.09 17.13
CA ASP A 99 9.65 12.53 17.62
C ASP A 99 8.50 12.66 16.59
N GLY A 100 8.77 13.19 15.39
CA GLY A 100 7.77 13.28 14.32
C GLY A 100 6.61 14.25 14.60
N GLN A 101 6.79 15.26 15.45
CA GLN A 101 5.73 16.17 15.93
C GLN A 101 4.91 16.82 14.82
N HIS A 102 5.49 17.07 13.64
CA HIS A 102 4.75 17.67 12.52
C HIS A 102 3.64 16.75 11.98
N ALA A 103 3.67 15.44 12.28
CA ALA A 103 2.56 14.53 11.97
C ALA A 103 1.27 14.89 12.73
N LEU A 104 1.40 15.59 13.86
CA LEU A 104 0.30 16.00 14.73
C LEU A 104 -0.18 17.44 14.52
N ASP A 105 0.37 18.13 13.53
CA ASP A 105 -0.08 19.47 13.13
C ASP A 105 -1.34 19.34 12.23
N PRO A 106 -2.51 19.88 12.62
CA PRO A 106 -3.72 19.80 11.82
C PRO A 106 -3.64 20.55 10.49
N ASP A 107 -2.67 21.45 10.33
CA ASP A 107 -2.41 22.21 9.10
C ASP A 107 -1.23 21.65 8.30
N ASN A 108 -0.77 20.44 8.60
CA ASN A 108 0.32 19.81 7.89
C ASN A 108 -0.02 19.55 6.41
N LEU A 109 1.00 19.21 5.63
CA LEU A 109 0.88 19.01 4.17
C LEU A 109 -0.23 18.03 3.78
N ILE A 110 -0.34 16.89 4.48
CA ILE A 110 -1.36 15.89 4.16
C ILE A 110 -2.76 16.38 4.48
N CYS A 111 -2.97 17.02 5.62
CA CYS A 111 -4.29 17.56 6.00
C CYS A 111 -4.79 18.59 4.99
N ARG A 112 -3.93 19.51 4.56
CA ARG A 112 -4.25 20.48 3.49
C ARG A 112 -4.54 19.79 2.15
N THR A 113 -3.80 18.73 1.83
CA THR A 113 -4.02 17.94 0.60
C THR A 113 -5.36 17.22 0.64
N ILE A 114 -5.72 16.57 1.76
CA ILE A 114 -7.01 15.90 1.94
C ILE A 114 -8.15 16.90 1.72
N GLN A 115 -8.09 18.06 2.38
CA GLN A 115 -9.11 19.10 2.26
C GLN A 115 -9.27 19.59 0.82
N ALA A 116 -8.16 19.83 0.11
CA ALA A 116 -8.18 20.27 -1.29
C ALA A 116 -8.77 19.20 -2.23
N VAL A 117 -8.38 17.92 -2.06
CA VAL A 117 -8.94 16.82 -2.84
C VAL A 117 -10.43 16.63 -2.55
N ARG A 118 -10.83 16.70 -1.28
CA ARG A 118 -12.24 16.62 -0.87
C ARG A 118 -13.09 17.72 -1.49
N ALA A 119 -12.56 18.94 -1.54
CA ALA A 119 -13.26 20.07 -2.16
C ALA A 119 -13.51 19.84 -3.66
N GLU A 120 -12.60 19.17 -4.38
CA GLU A 120 -12.71 18.89 -5.81
C GLU A 120 -13.57 17.65 -6.10
N THR A 121 -13.33 16.55 -5.40
CA THR A 121 -13.92 15.24 -5.76
C THR A 121 -15.10 14.83 -4.89
N GLY A 122 -15.35 15.52 -3.78
CA GLY A 122 -16.37 15.11 -2.81
C GLY A 122 -16.11 13.71 -2.27
N ASN A 123 -17.06 12.80 -2.45
CA ASN A 123 -16.98 11.38 -2.09
C ASN A 123 -16.75 10.46 -3.30
N ASP A 124 -16.54 11.02 -4.50
CA ASP A 124 -16.44 10.20 -5.71
C ASP A 124 -15.09 9.48 -5.84
N VAL A 125 -14.05 9.93 -5.11
CA VAL A 125 -12.74 9.29 -5.02
C VAL A 125 -12.38 9.08 -3.57
N GLY A 126 -12.10 7.84 -3.20
CA GLY A 126 -11.63 7.48 -1.86
C GLY A 126 -10.24 8.04 -1.59
N ILE A 127 -10.03 8.62 -0.39
CA ILE A 127 -8.73 9.12 0.07
C ILE A 127 -8.23 8.19 1.16
N ILE A 128 -7.11 7.51 0.90
CA ILE A 128 -6.42 6.62 1.82
C ILE A 128 -5.17 7.35 2.32
N CYS A 129 -5.01 7.47 3.63
CA CYS A 129 -3.87 8.16 4.23
C CYS A 129 -3.01 7.21 5.05
N ASP A 130 -1.73 7.18 4.75
CA ASP A 130 -0.74 6.42 5.50
C ASP A 130 -0.62 6.97 6.94
N VAL A 131 -0.58 6.09 7.93
CA VAL A 131 -0.33 6.41 9.34
C VAL A 131 1.00 5.79 9.72
N ALA A 132 2.04 6.61 9.75
CA ALA A 132 3.41 6.25 10.10
C ALA A 132 4.25 7.51 10.32
N LEU A 133 5.34 7.41 11.06
CA LEU A 133 6.16 8.55 11.40
C LEU A 133 7.41 8.74 10.53
N ASP A 134 7.75 7.79 9.66
CA ASP A 134 8.97 7.85 8.85
C ASP A 134 9.09 9.07 7.92
N PRO A 135 8.00 9.67 7.36
CA PRO A 135 8.11 10.92 6.64
C PRO A 135 8.47 12.11 7.54
N TYR A 136 8.13 12.05 8.83
CA TYR A 136 8.21 13.16 9.79
C TYR A 136 9.41 13.07 10.72
N THR A 137 10.07 11.90 10.82
CA THR A 137 11.21 11.70 11.71
C THR A 137 12.54 12.02 11.02
N THR A 138 13.50 12.55 11.78
CA THR A 138 14.86 12.81 11.30
C THR A 138 15.68 11.54 11.07
N HIS A 139 15.27 10.42 11.69
CA HIS A 139 15.91 9.11 11.58
C HIS A 139 15.22 8.16 10.59
N GLY A 140 14.04 8.53 10.03
CA GLY A 140 13.36 7.78 8.98
C GLY A 140 12.75 6.43 9.38
N HIS A 141 12.57 6.17 10.68
CA HIS A 141 11.81 5.02 11.17
C HIS A 141 10.32 5.36 11.35
N ASP A 142 9.48 4.33 11.25
CA ASP A 142 8.01 4.46 11.35
C ASP A 142 7.53 4.73 12.79
N GLY A 143 8.39 4.54 13.80
CA GLY A 143 8.10 4.75 15.21
C GLY A 143 9.14 5.64 15.91
N LEU A 144 8.89 5.92 17.19
CA LEU A 144 9.76 6.73 18.05
C LEU A 144 11.05 5.97 18.40
N LEU A 145 12.18 6.67 18.35
CA LEU A 145 13.50 6.14 18.69
C LEU A 145 13.90 6.61 20.09
N GLN A 146 14.04 5.66 21.03
CA GLN A 146 14.52 5.91 22.38
C GLN A 146 15.63 4.92 22.72
N GLU A 147 16.75 5.40 23.26
CA GLU A 147 17.91 4.59 23.68
C GLU A 147 18.35 3.55 22.63
N GLY A 148 18.32 3.91 21.35
CA GLY A 148 18.70 3.04 20.24
C GLY A 148 17.68 1.95 19.88
N ARG A 149 16.42 2.07 20.33
CA ARG A 149 15.32 1.14 20.05
C ARG A 149 14.10 1.89 19.53
N ILE A 150 13.37 1.27 18.62
CA ILE A 150 12.03 1.72 18.27
C ILE A 150 11.09 1.24 19.37
N VAL A 151 10.45 2.18 20.08
CA VAL A 151 9.54 1.88 21.19
C VAL A 151 8.12 1.73 20.69
N ASN A 152 7.39 0.75 21.21
CA ASN A 152 6.04 0.39 20.73
C ASN A 152 4.96 1.32 21.29
N ASP A 153 4.75 1.31 22.59
CA ASP A 153 3.55 1.89 23.22
C ASP A 153 3.51 3.41 23.07
N GLU A 154 4.65 4.08 23.21
CA GLU A 154 4.76 5.52 22.99
C GLU A 154 4.54 5.89 21.52
N THR A 155 4.96 5.02 20.57
CA THR A 155 4.67 5.20 19.15
C THR A 155 3.18 5.07 18.88
N VAL A 156 2.51 4.05 19.41
CA VAL A 156 1.06 3.86 19.26
C VAL A 156 0.29 5.06 19.78
N ALA A 157 0.72 5.67 20.90
CA ALA A 157 0.10 6.87 21.43
C ALA A 157 0.18 8.07 20.46
N VAL A 158 1.24 8.19 19.67
CA VAL A 158 1.37 9.23 18.62
C VAL A 158 0.56 8.87 17.37
N LEU A 159 0.61 7.63 16.93
CA LEU A 159 -0.09 7.16 15.71
C LEU A 159 -1.62 7.32 15.84
N GLN A 160 -2.21 7.03 16.98
CA GLN A 160 -3.65 7.25 17.20
C GLN A 160 -4.03 8.73 17.04
N GLN A 161 -3.18 9.66 17.50
CA GLN A 161 -3.43 11.10 17.33
C GLN A 161 -3.26 11.52 15.87
N GLN A 162 -2.25 10.99 15.17
CA GLN A 162 -2.08 11.20 13.72
C GLN A 162 -3.31 10.73 12.96
N ALA A 163 -3.81 9.53 13.24
CA ALA A 163 -5.02 8.99 12.60
C ALA A 163 -6.25 9.87 12.83
N LEU A 164 -6.43 10.39 14.05
CA LEU A 164 -7.53 11.30 14.37
C LEU A 164 -7.44 12.61 13.57
N ILE A 165 -6.27 13.20 13.46
CA ILE A 165 -6.04 14.43 12.70
C ILE A 165 -6.33 14.22 11.20
N LEU A 166 -5.92 13.08 10.64
CA LEU A 166 -6.22 12.72 9.25
C LEU A 166 -7.73 12.54 9.02
N ALA A 167 -8.42 11.90 9.97
CA ALA A 167 -9.88 11.76 9.94
C ALA A 167 -10.59 13.13 10.01
N GLN A 168 -10.14 14.01 10.89
CA GLN A 168 -10.65 15.39 11.01
C GLN A 168 -10.43 16.21 9.73
N ALA A 169 -9.32 15.97 9.03
CA ALA A 169 -9.05 16.58 7.72
C ALA A 169 -9.98 16.05 6.60
N GLY A 170 -10.64 14.90 6.82
CA GLY A 170 -11.63 14.33 5.90
C GLY A 170 -11.16 13.13 5.05
N CYS A 171 -10.13 12.38 5.48
CA CYS A 171 -9.78 11.13 4.80
C CYS A 171 -10.89 10.07 4.99
N HIS A 172 -10.97 9.12 4.08
CA HIS A 172 -11.97 8.04 4.12
C HIS A 172 -11.42 6.78 4.82
N LEU A 173 -10.14 6.48 4.61
CA LEU A 173 -9.45 5.37 5.24
C LEU A 173 -8.13 5.85 5.86
N VAL A 174 -7.88 5.49 7.10
CA VAL A 174 -6.56 5.55 7.72
C VAL A 174 -5.85 4.21 7.52
N ALA A 175 -4.58 4.23 7.15
CA ALA A 175 -3.84 3.03 6.78
C ALA A 175 -2.54 2.90 7.59
N PRO A 176 -2.60 2.36 8.83
CA PRO A 176 -1.42 2.20 9.66
C PRO A 176 -0.40 1.25 9.03
N SER A 177 0.78 1.77 8.73
CA SER A 177 1.85 1.04 8.05
C SER A 177 3.11 0.86 8.89
N ASP A 178 3.04 1.20 10.15
CA ASP A 178 4.14 1.26 11.10
C ASP A 178 4.56 -0.11 11.66
N MET A 179 3.62 -1.07 11.76
CA MET A 179 3.79 -2.42 12.32
C MET A 179 4.02 -2.45 13.84
N MET A 180 3.50 -1.47 14.60
CA MET A 180 3.51 -1.53 16.07
C MET A 180 2.36 -2.40 16.59
N ASP A 181 2.61 -3.16 17.66
CA ASP A 181 1.59 -3.99 18.28
C ASP A 181 0.48 -3.15 18.92
N GLY A 182 -0.81 -3.51 18.69
CA GLY A 182 -1.96 -2.84 19.31
C GLY A 182 -2.37 -1.53 18.65
N ARG A 183 -1.74 -1.12 17.55
CA ARG A 183 -1.99 0.15 16.89
C ARG A 183 -3.39 0.26 16.27
N VAL A 184 -3.91 -0.84 15.73
CA VAL A 184 -5.25 -0.84 15.09
C VAL A 184 -6.33 -0.59 16.13
N GLN A 185 -6.26 -1.25 17.29
CA GLN A 185 -7.21 -1.03 18.38
C GLN A 185 -7.16 0.39 18.92
N ALA A 186 -5.95 0.96 19.10
CA ALA A 186 -5.78 2.33 19.57
C ALA A 186 -6.38 3.35 18.60
N ILE A 187 -6.13 3.16 17.28
CA ILE A 187 -6.67 4.00 16.20
C ILE A 187 -8.20 3.87 16.16
N ARG A 188 -8.76 2.68 16.11
CA ARG A 188 -10.22 2.49 16.09
C ARG A 188 -10.88 3.11 17.31
N THR A 189 -10.30 2.92 18.48
CA THR A 189 -10.81 3.48 19.73
C THR A 189 -10.84 5.02 19.72
N VAL A 190 -9.78 5.68 19.23
CA VAL A 190 -9.74 7.16 19.22
C VAL A 190 -10.70 7.72 18.18
N LEU A 191 -10.83 7.07 17.01
CA LEU A 191 -11.77 7.48 15.97
C LEU A 191 -13.22 7.42 16.48
N ASP A 192 -13.63 6.30 17.09
CA ASP A 192 -14.99 6.10 17.62
C ASP A 192 -15.31 7.09 18.75
N LYS A 193 -14.38 7.33 19.65
CA LYS A 193 -14.56 8.30 20.74
C LYS A 193 -14.73 9.74 20.25
N ASN A 194 -14.24 10.06 19.07
CA ASN A 194 -14.29 11.40 18.48
C ASN A 194 -15.31 11.52 17.32
N GLN A 195 -16.28 10.60 17.22
CA GLN A 195 -17.35 10.64 16.23
C GLN A 195 -16.87 10.50 14.78
N HIS A 196 -15.85 9.66 14.56
CA HIS A 196 -15.31 9.28 13.26
C HIS A 196 -15.49 7.78 12.98
N GLU A 197 -16.62 7.21 13.38
CA GLU A 197 -16.96 5.79 13.20
C GLU A 197 -16.99 5.37 11.72
N GLU A 198 -17.31 6.32 10.83
CA GLU A 198 -17.36 6.10 9.37
C GLU A 198 -15.98 6.04 8.70
N VAL A 199 -14.91 6.43 9.39
CA VAL A 199 -13.55 6.35 8.85
C VAL A 199 -13.04 4.94 9.03
N GLY A 200 -12.79 4.24 7.91
CA GLY A 200 -12.32 2.86 7.95
C GLY A 200 -10.83 2.74 8.27
N VAL A 201 -10.43 1.57 8.79
CA VAL A 201 -9.04 1.22 9.06
C VAL A 201 -8.57 0.16 8.07
N LEU A 202 -7.66 0.55 7.16
CA LEU A 202 -6.94 -0.35 6.24
C LEU A 202 -5.58 -0.68 6.83
N SER A 203 -5.47 -1.77 7.58
CA SER A 203 -4.20 -2.13 8.19
C SER A 203 -3.20 -2.73 7.19
N TYR A 204 -1.95 -2.25 7.21
CA TYR A 204 -0.82 -2.97 6.61
C TYR A 204 -0.47 -4.19 7.48
N ALA A 205 -1.40 -5.12 7.57
CA ALA A 205 -1.36 -6.24 8.50
C ALA A 205 -0.24 -7.24 8.22
N ALA A 206 0.24 -7.34 6.97
CA ALA A 206 1.35 -8.19 6.58
C ALA A 206 2.39 -7.37 5.78
N LYS A 207 3.23 -6.61 6.48
CA LYS A 207 4.28 -5.78 5.88
C LYS A 207 5.66 -6.36 6.20
N TYR A 208 6.35 -6.80 5.16
CA TYR A 208 7.67 -7.42 5.27
C TYR A 208 8.82 -6.41 5.19
N ALA A 209 9.93 -6.69 5.85
CA ALA A 209 11.19 -5.94 5.72
C ALA A 209 11.83 -6.25 4.35
N SER A 210 11.42 -5.48 3.32
CA SER A 210 11.74 -5.78 1.94
C SER A 210 12.83 -4.89 1.35
N ALA A 211 13.68 -5.46 0.50
CA ALA A 211 14.63 -4.74 -0.34
C ALA A 211 13.93 -3.92 -1.46
N PHE A 212 12.67 -4.25 -1.80
CA PHE A 212 11.91 -3.58 -2.84
C PHE A 212 11.34 -2.22 -2.45
N TYR A 213 11.67 -1.68 -1.25
CA TYR A 213 11.24 -0.33 -0.82
C TYR A 213 12.25 0.78 -1.18
N GLY A 214 13.37 0.46 -1.83
CA GLY A 214 14.41 1.44 -2.17
C GLY A 214 13.88 2.70 -2.85
N PRO A 215 13.21 2.60 -4.01
CA PRO A 215 12.70 3.78 -4.73
C PRO A 215 11.68 4.61 -3.95
N PHE A 216 10.86 4.00 -3.09
CA PHE A 216 9.94 4.71 -2.19
C PHE A 216 10.68 5.54 -1.14
N ARG A 217 11.76 5.00 -0.57
CA ARG A 217 12.61 5.74 0.38
C ARG A 217 13.27 6.95 -0.29
N ASP A 218 13.70 6.80 -1.53
CA ASP A 218 14.23 7.91 -2.34
C ASP A 218 13.13 8.95 -2.63
N ALA A 219 11.91 8.51 -2.92
CA ALA A 219 10.77 9.39 -3.15
C ALA A 219 10.46 10.26 -1.92
N LEU A 220 10.48 9.69 -0.71
CA LEU A 220 10.25 10.40 0.56
C LEU A 220 11.50 11.13 1.10
N GLY A 221 12.67 10.91 0.51
CA GLY A 221 13.95 11.42 1.05
C GLY A 221 14.34 10.78 2.39
N SER A 222 13.82 9.59 2.71
CA SER A 222 14.09 8.89 3.99
C SER A 222 15.36 8.02 3.95
N HIS A 223 15.96 7.79 2.80
CA HIS A 223 17.17 6.96 2.64
C HIS A 223 18.38 7.52 3.42
N ALA A 224 18.60 8.84 3.31
CA ALA A 224 19.65 9.52 4.06
C ALA A 224 19.41 9.50 5.58
N ALA A 225 18.15 9.57 5.98
CA ALA A 225 17.74 9.54 7.38
C ALA A 225 18.04 8.19 8.05
N LEU A 226 17.80 7.05 7.37
CA LEU A 226 18.18 5.72 7.86
C LEU A 226 19.70 5.55 8.03
N GLY A 227 20.51 6.23 7.19
CA GLY A 227 21.97 6.30 7.38
C GLY A 227 22.36 6.99 8.69
N THR A 228 21.61 8.02 9.10
CA THR A 228 21.78 8.68 10.41
C THR A 228 21.35 7.78 11.56
N ALA A 229 20.26 7.02 11.42
CA ALA A 229 19.79 6.08 12.42
C ALA A 229 20.80 4.95 12.72
N LYS A 230 21.62 4.58 11.74
CA LYS A 230 22.71 3.59 11.93
C LYS A 230 23.70 4.04 13.01
N SER A 231 24.03 5.32 13.09
CA SER A 231 24.87 5.88 14.13
C SER A 231 24.23 5.87 15.51
N LEU A 232 22.89 5.74 15.56
CA LEU A 232 22.08 5.67 16.78
C LEU A 232 21.75 4.21 17.18
N GLY A 233 22.34 3.20 16.51
CA GLY A 233 22.18 1.80 16.85
C GLY A 233 21.08 1.04 16.10
N VAL A 234 20.26 1.72 15.28
CA VAL A 234 19.17 1.11 14.50
C VAL A 234 19.46 1.27 13.01
N ALA A 235 19.87 0.19 12.34
CA ALA A 235 20.34 0.24 10.96
C ALA A 235 19.25 -0.04 9.92
N ASP A 236 18.19 -0.74 10.31
CA ASP A 236 17.10 -1.17 9.42
C ASP A 236 15.75 -1.28 10.16
N LYS A 237 14.71 -1.67 9.44
CA LYS A 237 13.33 -1.78 9.97
C LYS A 237 12.94 -3.21 10.41
N LYS A 238 13.89 -4.14 10.50
CA LYS A 238 13.64 -5.56 10.81
C LYS A 238 13.19 -5.81 12.25
N THR A 239 13.34 -4.83 13.13
CA THR A 239 12.88 -4.93 14.53
C THR A 239 11.37 -4.80 14.69
N TYR A 240 10.66 -4.38 13.62
CA TYR A 240 9.20 -4.23 13.62
C TYR A 240 8.52 -4.62 12.29
N GLN A 241 9.23 -4.70 11.16
CA GLN A 241 8.70 -5.28 9.94
C GLN A 241 9.02 -6.76 9.87
N MET A 242 8.11 -7.57 9.33
CA MET A 242 8.19 -9.02 9.31
C MET A 242 9.39 -9.55 8.51
N ASP A 243 9.91 -10.70 8.90
CA ASP A 243 10.96 -11.38 8.14
C ASP A 243 10.39 -11.96 6.83
N PRO A 244 10.99 -11.65 5.66
CA PRO A 244 10.56 -12.23 4.38
C PRO A 244 10.58 -13.75 4.30
N ALA A 245 11.27 -14.43 5.22
CA ALA A 245 11.31 -15.90 5.30
C ALA A 245 10.06 -16.49 5.98
N ASN A 246 9.25 -15.68 6.67
CA ASN A 246 8.12 -16.14 7.47
C ASN A 246 6.79 -16.02 6.73
N THR A 247 5.96 -17.03 6.80
CA THR A 247 4.62 -17.03 6.19
C THR A 247 3.50 -17.22 7.22
N ASP A 248 3.71 -18.03 8.28
CA ASP A 248 2.68 -18.23 9.31
C ASP A 248 2.54 -17.03 10.25
N GLU A 249 3.60 -16.27 10.42
CA GLU A 249 3.60 -14.97 11.14
C GLU A 249 2.59 -14.01 10.53
N ALA A 250 2.52 -13.90 9.20
CA ALA A 250 1.57 -13.05 8.51
C ALA A 250 0.10 -13.34 8.86
N LEU A 251 -0.25 -14.62 9.01
CA LEU A 251 -1.63 -14.97 9.40
C LEU A 251 -1.93 -14.58 10.85
N ARG A 252 -0.94 -14.62 11.73
CA ARG A 252 -1.10 -14.17 13.13
C ARG A 252 -1.25 -12.65 13.20
N GLU A 253 -0.42 -11.91 12.50
CA GLU A 253 -0.51 -10.44 12.41
C GLU A 253 -1.89 -10.00 11.88
N VAL A 254 -2.34 -10.60 10.78
CA VAL A 254 -3.66 -10.33 10.21
C VAL A 254 -4.78 -10.67 11.21
N ALA A 255 -4.68 -11.78 11.93
CA ALA A 255 -5.68 -12.17 12.94
C ALA A 255 -5.75 -11.13 14.06
N PHE A 256 -4.62 -10.66 14.58
CA PHE A 256 -4.59 -9.62 15.61
C PHE A 256 -5.18 -8.30 15.11
N ASP A 257 -4.79 -7.83 13.93
CA ASP A 257 -5.32 -6.59 13.37
C ASP A 257 -6.84 -6.63 13.14
N LEU A 258 -7.37 -7.79 12.73
CA LEU A 258 -8.81 -8.01 12.59
C LEU A 258 -9.53 -8.01 13.95
N ASP A 259 -8.98 -8.68 14.95
CA ASP A 259 -9.52 -8.71 16.32
C ASP A 259 -9.46 -7.30 16.97
N GLU A 260 -8.50 -6.48 16.59
CA GLU A 260 -8.33 -5.08 16.99
C GLU A 260 -9.27 -4.11 16.28
N GLY A 261 -9.97 -4.54 15.22
CA GLY A 261 -10.97 -3.76 14.52
C GLY A 261 -10.54 -3.20 13.16
N ALA A 262 -9.60 -3.83 12.46
CA ALA A 262 -9.33 -3.50 11.07
C ALA A 262 -10.52 -3.87 10.17
N ASP A 263 -10.96 -2.94 9.31
CA ASP A 263 -12.02 -3.18 8.33
C ASP A 263 -11.49 -3.90 7.08
N LEU A 264 -10.24 -3.59 6.72
CA LEU A 264 -9.55 -4.12 5.56
C LEU A 264 -8.09 -4.41 5.92
N VAL A 265 -7.50 -5.39 5.27
CA VAL A 265 -6.10 -5.75 5.50
C VAL A 265 -5.27 -5.64 4.21
N MET A 266 -3.99 -5.32 4.34
CA MET A 266 -3.09 -5.16 3.21
C MET A 266 -1.82 -6.01 3.37
N VAL A 267 -1.42 -6.66 2.28
CA VAL A 267 -0.14 -7.36 2.14
C VAL A 267 0.85 -6.49 1.36
N LYS A 268 2.06 -6.31 1.88
CA LYS A 268 3.13 -5.51 1.30
C LYS A 268 4.51 -6.17 1.51
N PRO A 269 5.29 -6.39 0.43
CA PRO A 269 5.03 -6.13 -0.98
C PRO A 269 4.08 -7.16 -1.61
N ALA A 270 3.59 -6.92 -2.84
CA ALA A 270 2.59 -7.78 -3.46
C ALA A 270 3.18 -8.92 -4.31
N MET A 271 4.06 -8.61 -5.28
CA MET A 271 4.53 -9.60 -6.26
C MET A 271 5.36 -10.72 -5.62
N THR A 272 6.11 -10.40 -4.59
CA THR A 272 6.94 -11.36 -3.85
C THR A 272 6.17 -12.11 -2.75
N CYS A 273 4.90 -11.74 -2.51
CA CYS A 273 4.05 -12.28 -1.45
C CYS A 273 2.67 -12.74 -1.98
N LEU A 274 2.61 -13.27 -3.22
CA LEU A 274 1.37 -13.80 -3.80
C LEU A 274 0.79 -14.97 -2.97
N ASP A 275 1.65 -15.78 -2.40
CA ASP A 275 1.29 -16.85 -1.48
C ASP A 275 0.65 -16.32 -0.18
N ILE A 276 1.15 -15.21 0.36
CA ILE A 276 0.60 -14.57 1.55
C ILE A 276 -0.77 -13.98 1.25
N ILE A 277 -0.92 -13.25 0.12
CA ILE A 277 -2.21 -12.71 -0.32
C ILE A 277 -3.24 -13.84 -0.43
N TYR A 278 -2.86 -14.94 -1.08
CA TYR A 278 -3.73 -16.11 -1.23
C TYR A 278 -4.10 -16.72 0.13
N ARG A 279 -3.12 -16.93 1.01
CA ARG A 279 -3.34 -17.52 2.35
C ARG A 279 -4.25 -16.65 3.21
N VAL A 280 -4.02 -15.33 3.24
CA VAL A 280 -4.85 -14.38 3.99
C VAL A 280 -6.28 -14.41 3.47
N LYS A 281 -6.47 -14.29 2.15
CA LYS A 281 -7.81 -14.33 1.54
C LYS A 281 -8.56 -15.65 1.82
N GLN A 282 -7.87 -16.78 1.71
CA GLN A 282 -8.48 -18.09 1.97
C GLN A 282 -8.77 -18.33 3.46
N THR A 283 -7.96 -17.81 4.36
CA THR A 283 -8.09 -18.05 5.80
C THR A 283 -9.19 -17.19 6.42
N PHE A 284 -9.22 -15.89 6.08
CA PHE A 284 -10.09 -14.93 6.76
C PHE A 284 -11.30 -14.50 5.94
N GLY A 285 -11.26 -14.58 4.60
CA GLY A 285 -12.36 -14.18 3.74
C GLY A 285 -12.71 -12.68 3.76
N VAL A 286 -11.85 -11.85 4.36
CA VAL A 286 -12.04 -10.40 4.49
C VAL A 286 -11.56 -9.66 3.23
N PRO A 287 -11.91 -8.38 3.06
CA PRO A 287 -11.33 -7.55 2.01
C PRO A 287 -9.80 -7.47 2.19
N THR A 288 -9.07 -8.01 1.20
CA THR A 288 -7.61 -8.15 1.23
C THR A 288 -7.01 -7.31 0.12
N PHE A 289 -6.28 -6.26 0.48
CA PHE A 289 -5.59 -5.40 -0.46
C PHE A 289 -4.12 -5.82 -0.60
N ALA A 290 -3.48 -5.36 -1.66
CA ALA A 290 -2.08 -5.64 -1.90
C ALA A 290 -1.36 -4.41 -2.45
N TYR A 291 -0.09 -4.20 -2.08
CA TYR A 291 0.69 -3.07 -2.57
C TYR A 291 1.81 -3.56 -3.50
N GLN A 292 1.65 -3.36 -4.79
CA GLN A 292 2.76 -3.46 -5.75
C GLN A 292 3.70 -2.29 -5.53
N VAL A 293 4.80 -2.55 -4.82
CA VAL A 293 5.68 -1.52 -4.29
C VAL A 293 6.62 -0.91 -5.33
N SER A 294 7.25 0.18 -4.95
CA SER A 294 8.11 0.99 -5.82
C SER A 294 9.25 0.21 -6.48
N GLY A 295 9.87 -0.73 -5.79
CA GLY A 295 10.93 -1.58 -6.38
C GLY A 295 10.39 -2.60 -7.37
N GLU A 296 9.18 -3.12 -7.15
CA GLU A 296 8.51 -4.00 -8.10
C GLU A 296 8.13 -3.24 -9.38
N TYR A 297 7.62 -2.00 -9.24
CA TYR A 297 7.39 -1.08 -10.34
C TYR A 297 8.68 -0.75 -11.10
N ALA A 298 9.72 -0.30 -10.38
CA ALA A 298 11.00 0.10 -10.96
C ALA A 298 11.70 -1.06 -11.70
N MET A 299 11.60 -2.28 -11.18
CA MET A 299 12.14 -3.48 -11.81
C MET A 299 11.53 -3.74 -13.19
N ILE A 300 10.20 -3.62 -13.31
CA ILE A 300 9.48 -3.78 -14.60
C ILE A 300 9.89 -2.66 -15.56
N GLN A 301 9.89 -1.40 -15.10
CA GLN A 301 10.27 -0.25 -15.91
C GLN A 301 11.72 -0.33 -16.40
N ALA A 302 12.65 -0.75 -15.53
CA ALA A 302 14.05 -0.91 -15.91
C ALA A 302 14.24 -2.01 -16.96
N ALA A 303 13.57 -3.16 -16.82
CA ALA A 303 13.63 -4.22 -17.81
C ALA A 303 12.99 -3.82 -19.14
N ALA A 304 11.90 -3.05 -19.10
CA ALA A 304 11.25 -2.50 -20.29
C ALA A 304 12.14 -1.49 -21.01
N ALA A 305 12.77 -0.57 -20.29
CA ALA A 305 13.68 0.43 -20.85
C ALA A 305 14.89 -0.19 -21.56
N ASN A 306 15.33 -1.37 -21.13
CA ASN A 306 16.41 -2.14 -21.76
C ASN A 306 15.90 -3.07 -22.89
N GLY A 307 14.60 -3.07 -23.19
CA GLY A 307 14.02 -3.92 -24.23
C GLY A 307 13.98 -5.42 -23.90
N TRP A 308 14.15 -5.78 -22.63
CA TRP A 308 14.14 -7.18 -22.19
C TRP A 308 12.72 -7.71 -21.95
N LEU A 309 11.78 -6.83 -21.66
CA LEU A 309 10.36 -7.14 -21.48
C LEU A 309 9.49 -6.16 -22.27
N GLY A 310 8.33 -6.59 -22.70
CA GLY A 310 7.24 -5.71 -23.14
C GLY A 310 6.64 -5.04 -21.89
N GLY A 311 6.98 -3.77 -21.63
CA GLY A 311 6.69 -3.09 -20.38
C GLY A 311 5.21 -3.10 -19.99
N ASP A 312 4.33 -2.78 -20.95
CA ASP A 312 2.87 -2.71 -20.75
C ASP A 312 2.29 -4.09 -20.43
N GLN A 313 2.68 -5.08 -21.21
CA GLN A 313 2.25 -6.47 -21.01
C GLN A 313 2.74 -7.02 -19.67
N ALA A 314 4.01 -6.75 -19.31
CA ALA A 314 4.57 -7.20 -18.03
C ALA A 314 3.91 -6.52 -16.85
N ALA A 315 3.60 -5.22 -16.93
CA ALA A 315 2.88 -4.48 -15.90
C ALA A 315 1.47 -5.05 -15.71
N HIS A 316 0.73 -5.26 -16.81
CA HIS A 316 -0.61 -5.85 -16.76
C HIS A 316 -0.58 -7.26 -16.17
N GLU A 317 0.33 -8.14 -16.65
CA GLU A 317 0.46 -9.52 -16.15
C GLU A 317 0.81 -9.55 -14.65
N ALA A 318 1.69 -8.65 -14.19
CA ALA A 318 2.07 -8.57 -12.79
C ALA A 318 0.88 -8.19 -11.90
N VAL A 319 0.10 -7.16 -12.28
CA VAL A 319 -1.09 -6.74 -11.53
C VAL A 319 -2.19 -7.80 -11.59
N LEU A 320 -2.39 -8.43 -12.75
CA LEU A 320 -3.31 -9.56 -12.90
C LEU A 320 -2.92 -10.76 -12.02
N ALA A 321 -1.63 -11.04 -11.86
CA ALA A 321 -1.16 -12.11 -10.98
C ALA A 321 -1.48 -11.81 -9.50
N ILE A 322 -1.36 -10.53 -9.09
CA ILE A 322 -1.75 -10.08 -7.75
C ILE A 322 -3.28 -10.25 -7.56
N LYS A 323 -4.09 -9.82 -8.53
CA LYS A 323 -5.54 -10.02 -8.51
C LYS A 323 -5.90 -11.50 -8.41
N ARG A 324 -5.29 -12.34 -9.23
CA ARG A 324 -5.51 -13.79 -9.27
C ARG A 324 -5.14 -14.47 -7.96
N SER A 325 -4.19 -13.93 -7.18
CA SER A 325 -3.85 -14.46 -5.87
C SER A 325 -4.89 -14.17 -4.80
N GLY A 326 -5.89 -13.32 -5.08
CA GLY A 326 -7.02 -13.06 -4.19
C GLY A 326 -7.11 -11.62 -3.69
N ALA A 327 -6.29 -10.70 -4.20
CA ALA A 327 -6.41 -9.30 -3.83
C ALA A 327 -7.75 -8.71 -4.34
N ASP A 328 -8.48 -8.02 -3.46
CA ASP A 328 -9.71 -7.31 -3.82
C ASP A 328 -9.37 -5.97 -4.49
N ALA A 329 -8.36 -5.24 -3.97
CA ALA A 329 -7.83 -4.04 -4.59
C ALA A 329 -6.29 -3.99 -4.50
N ILE A 330 -5.67 -3.24 -5.42
CA ILE A 330 -4.22 -3.22 -5.60
C ILE A 330 -3.73 -1.78 -5.68
N LEU A 331 -2.87 -1.39 -4.72
CA LEU A 331 -2.09 -0.17 -4.84
C LEU A 331 -0.98 -0.41 -5.87
N THR A 332 -0.98 0.36 -6.94
CA THR A 332 0.04 0.26 -7.98
C THR A 332 0.27 1.59 -8.68
N TYR A 333 1.53 1.89 -8.97
CA TYR A 333 1.90 3.07 -9.77
C TYR A 333 1.52 2.91 -11.25
N PHE A 334 1.18 1.71 -11.70
CA PHE A 334 0.62 1.45 -13.02
C PHE A 334 -0.89 1.73 -13.11
N ALA A 335 -1.56 2.14 -12.02
CA ALA A 335 -3.02 2.29 -11.99
C ALA A 335 -3.59 3.14 -13.15
N PRO A 336 -3.08 4.35 -13.46
CA PRO A 336 -3.64 5.15 -14.56
C PRO A 336 -3.42 4.51 -15.93
N LYS A 337 -2.34 3.76 -16.10
CA LYS A 337 -2.03 3.07 -17.35
C LYS A 337 -2.97 1.89 -17.57
N ILE A 338 -3.09 1.02 -16.58
CA ILE A 338 -3.95 -0.17 -16.64
C ILE A 338 -5.42 0.24 -16.79
N ALA A 339 -5.86 1.28 -16.06
CA ALA A 339 -7.25 1.76 -16.16
C ALA A 339 -7.63 2.25 -17.57
N ARG A 340 -6.67 2.74 -18.38
CA ARG A 340 -6.93 3.13 -19.78
C ARG A 340 -7.03 1.95 -20.73
N GLU A 341 -6.53 0.78 -20.33
CA GLU A 341 -6.53 -0.45 -21.14
C GLU A 341 -7.74 -1.35 -20.83
N CYS A 342 -8.44 -1.10 -19.71
CA CYS A 342 -9.68 -1.77 -19.32
C CYS A 342 -10.89 -1.18 -20.01
#